data_f0a22482011b56791f986ed4f2a7f236
#
_entry.id   f0a22482011b56791f986ed4f2a7f236
#
_cell.length_a   1.000
_cell.length_b   1.000
_cell.length_c   1.000
_cell.angle_alpha   90.00
_cell.angle_beta   90.00
_cell.angle_gamma   90.00
#
_symmetry.space_group_name_H-M   'P 1'
#
loop_
_entity.id
_entity.type
_entity.pdbx_description
1 polymer ?
#
loop_
_entity_poly.entity_id
_entity_poly.type
_entity_poly.pdbx_seq_one_letter_code
_entity_poly.pdbx_strand_id
1 'polypeptide(L)'
;MLDIGAGHGIITAELLAVGAQVIAVERHSGRLDVLRERFDGRVTVVAADAADLRLPRRPYKVVANPPFAVTSPLLRRLLQPGTRMITADLVLQDAAARRWSAPDAPGIGRWGRTHRAGIVARVPATAFAPPPRVTCSVLQIRPARGHTGLSARRD
;
A
#
# COMPACT_ATOMS: atom_id res chain seq x y z
N MET A 1 -3.23 8.64 -5.10
CA MET A 1 -2.49 7.50 -4.52
C MET A 1 -3.08 7.18 -3.15
N LEU A 2 -2.99 5.95 -2.67
CA LEU A 2 -3.37 5.59 -1.30
C LEU A 2 -2.11 5.46 -0.44
N ASP A 3 -2.09 6.16 0.69
CA ASP A 3 -1.15 5.94 1.79
C ASP A 3 -1.92 5.22 2.91
N ILE A 4 -1.65 3.92 3.11
CA ILE A 4 -2.42 3.08 4.04
C ILE A 4 -1.63 2.87 5.33
N GLY A 5 -2.21 3.30 6.45
CA GLY A 5 -1.52 3.40 7.72
C GLY A 5 -0.64 4.64 7.76
N ALA A 6 -1.19 5.78 7.33
CA ALA A 6 -0.44 7.02 7.09
C ALA A 6 0.27 7.57 8.34
N GLY A 7 -0.16 7.17 9.54
CA GLY A 7 0.48 7.59 10.79
C GLY A 7 0.50 9.11 10.95
N HIS A 8 1.69 9.67 11.10
CA HIS A 8 1.89 11.13 11.17
C HIS A 8 2.12 11.78 9.79
N GLY A 9 1.94 11.03 8.68
CA GLY A 9 1.95 11.56 7.32
C GLY A 9 3.34 11.76 6.71
N ILE A 10 4.33 10.97 7.09
CA ILE A 10 5.68 11.06 6.49
C ILE A 10 5.62 10.68 5.01
N ILE A 11 5.06 9.50 4.68
CA ILE A 11 4.89 9.05 3.29
C ILE A 11 3.92 9.98 2.56
N THR A 12 2.83 10.38 3.20
CA THR A 12 1.86 11.33 2.65
C THR A 12 2.55 12.63 2.18
N ALA A 13 3.48 13.18 2.97
CA ALA A 13 4.21 14.41 2.63
C ALA A 13 5.08 14.22 1.38
N GLU A 14 5.81 13.12 1.29
CA GLU A 14 6.65 12.80 0.12
C GLU A 14 5.81 12.60 -1.15
N LEU A 15 4.66 11.93 -1.02
CA LEU A 15 3.74 11.76 -2.15
C LEU A 15 3.17 13.10 -2.64
N LEU A 16 2.86 14.02 -1.73
CA LEU A 16 2.44 15.37 -2.10
C LEU A 16 3.55 16.15 -2.76
N ALA A 17 4.79 16.03 -2.28
CA ALA A 17 5.95 16.76 -2.82
C ALA A 17 6.21 16.41 -4.30
N VAL A 18 5.86 15.19 -4.72
CA VAL A 18 5.94 14.77 -6.12
C VAL A 18 4.65 15.02 -6.92
N GLY A 19 3.73 15.82 -6.39
CA GLY A 19 2.50 16.23 -7.08
C GLY A 19 1.39 15.18 -7.10
N ALA A 20 1.44 14.15 -6.26
CA ALA A 20 0.41 13.12 -6.23
C ALA A 20 -0.86 13.62 -5.50
N GLN A 21 -2.04 13.26 -6.01
CA GLN A 21 -3.27 13.33 -5.24
C GLN A 21 -3.30 12.17 -4.25
N VAL A 22 -3.36 12.47 -2.95
CA VAL A 22 -3.22 11.48 -1.89
C VAL A 22 -4.52 11.30 -1.11
N ILE A 23 -4.86 10.04 -0.86
CA ILE A 23 -5.84 9.61 0.14
C ILE A 23 -5.04 8.93 1.25
N ALA A 24 -4.98 9.56 2.41
CA ALA A 24 -4.32 9.03 3.60
C ALA A 24 -5.33 8.26 4.45
N VAL A 25 -5.06 6.99 4.68
CA VAL A 25 -5.90 6.10 5.47
C VAL A 25 -5.24 5.83 6.81
N GLU A 26 -5.91 6.15 7.89
CA GLU A 26 -5.44 5.93 9.25
C GLU A 26 -6.63 5.51 10.14
N ARG A 27 -6.37 4.71 11.17
CA ARG A 27 -7.39 4.24 12.11
C ARG A 27 -7.43 5.03 13.42
N HIS A 28 -6.28 5.47 13.87
CA HIS A 28 -6.13 6.11 15.18
C HIS A 28 -6.61 7.56 15.14
N SER A 29 -7.61 7.91 15.98
CA SER A 29 -8.25 9.24 15.99
C SER A 29 -7.25 10.39 16.12
N GLY A 30 -6.36 10.36 17.11
CA GLY A 30 -5.37 11.41 17.31
C GLY A 30 -4.42 11.61 16.12
N ARG A 31 -4.12 10.56 15.34
CA ARG A 31 -3.31 10.70 14.12
C ARG A 31 -4.13 11.26 12.95
N LEU A 32 -5.43 10.98 12.92
CA LEU A 32 -6.32 11.59 11.92
C LEU A 32 -6.36 13.10 12.09
N ASP A 33 -6.39 13.59 13.31
CA ASP A 33 -6.40 15.03 13.59
C ASP A 33 -5.08 15.68 13.19
N VAL A 34 -3.95 15.04 13.51
CA VAL A 34 -2.61 15.47 13.03
C VAL A 34 -2.54 15.53 11.50
N LEU A 35 -3.07 14.53 10.80
CA LEU A 35 -3.08 14.52 9.33
C LEU A 35 -3.94 15.64 8.75
N ARG A 36 -5.12 15.89 9.31
CA ARG A 36 -6.01 16.98 8.88
C ARG A 36 -5.38 18.34 9.07
N GLU A 37 -4.81 18.60 10.25
CA GLU A 37 -4.11 19.84 10.57
C GLU A 37 -2.87 20.03 9.68
N ARG A 38 -2.01 19.02 9.59
CA ARG A 38 -0.76 19.09 8.83
C ARG A 38 -0.95 19.38 7.35
N PHE A 39 -1.97 18.81 6.74
CA PHE A 39 -2.17 18.86 5.29
C PHE A 39 -3.26 19.82 4.83
N ASP A 40 -4.03 20.40 5.75
CA ASP A 40 -4.98 21.50 5.51
C ASP A 40 -5.76 21.36 4.19
N GLY A 41 -6.52 20.27 4.05
CA GLY A 41 -7.34 19.97 2.86
C GLY A 41 -6.59 19.51 1.61
N ARG A 42 -5.25 19.53 1.59
CA ARG A 42 -4.45 19.05 0.44
C ARG A 42 -4.48 17.53 0.29
N VAL A 43 -4.94 16.81 1.30
CA VAL A 43 -5.04 15.35 1.34
C VAL A 43 -6.44 14.96 1.77
N THR A 44 -7.00 13.94 1.12
CA THR A 44 -8.22 13.30 1.62
C THR A 44 -7.87 12.36 2.77
N VAL A 45 -8.28 12.68 3.99
CA VAL A 45 -8.02 11.84 5.18
C VAL A 45 -9.23 10.94 5.44
N VAL A 46 -8.99 9.63 5.48
CA VAL A 46 -10.03 8.60 5.67
C VAL A 46 -9.78 7.82 6.95
N ALA A 47 -10.76 7.81 7.84
CA ALA A 47 -10.78 6.99 9.04
C ALA A 47 -11.20 5.56 8.69
N ALA A 48 -10.24 4.62 8.58
CA ALA A 48 -10.55 3.23 8.28
C ALA A 48 -9.47 2.28 8.78
N ASP A 49 -9.85 1.03 9.04
CA ASP A 49 -8.91 -0.06 9.27
C ASP A 49 -8.37 -0.57 7.93
N ALA A 50 -7.05 -0.73 7.84
CA ALA A 50 -6.38 -1.25 6.65
C ALA A 50 -6.89 -2.66 6.26
N ALA A 51 -7.33 -3.45 7.24
CA ALA A 51 -7.87 -4.80 7.00
C ALA A 51 -9.26 -4.78 6.36
N ASP A 52 -10.04 -3.69 6.55
CA ASP A 52 -11.41 -3.57 6.05
C ASP A 52 -11.65 -2.32 5.18
N LEU A 53 -10.60 -1.79 4.60
CA LEU A 53 -10.64 -0.61 3.75
C LEU A 53 -11.48 -0.83 2.49
N ARG A 54 -12.41 0.08 2.20
CA ARG A 54 -13.07 0.14 0.89
C ARG A 54 -12.10 0.67 -0.15
N LEU A 55 -11.76 -0.17 -1.13
CA LEU A 55 -10.84 0.22 -2.19
C LEU A 55 -11.54 1.09 -3.25
N PRO A 56 -10.81 2.04 -3.86
CA PRO A 56 -11.37 2.88 -4.92
C PRO A 56 -11.86 2.08 -6.12
N ARG A 57 -12.95 2.54 -6.72
CA ARG A 57 -13.49 1.97 -7.97
C ARG A 57 -12.75 2.46 -9.23
N ARG A 58 -11.96 3.53 -9.11
CA ARG A 58 -11.08 4.05 -10.18
C ARG A 58 -9.68 3.45 -10.03
N PRO A 59 -8.85 3.44 -11.09
CA PRO A 59 -7.46 3.00 -10.99
C PRO A 59 -6.68 3.78 -9.92
N TYR A 60 -5.92 3.08 -9.10
CA TYR A 60 -5.15 3.67 -7.99
C TYR A 60 -3.81 2.98 -7.79
N LYS A 61 -2.88 3.71 -7.19
CA LYS A 61 -1.59 3.19 -6.71
C LYS A 61 -1.57 3.22 -5.18
N VAL A 62 -0.82 2.32 -4.57
CA VAL A 62 -0.63 2.24 -3.13
C VAL A 62 0.83 2.46 -2.80
N VAL A 63 1.11 3.28 -1.81
CA VAL A 63 2.39 3.34 -1.09
C VAL A 63 2.04 3.29 0.38
N ALA A 64 2.62 2.36 1.14
CA ALA A 64 2.20 2.18 2.53
C ALA A 64 3.30 1.58 3.40
N ASN A 65 3.27 1.96 4.68
CA ASN A 65 3.97 1.28 5.76
C ASN A 65 2.93 0.82 6.80
N PRO A 66 2.13 -0.23 6.47
CA PRO A 66 1.04 -0.65 7.32
C PRO A 66 1.55 -1.32 8.59
N PRO A 67 0.77 -1.30 9.70
CA PRO A 67 1.09 -2.09 10.88
C PRO A 67 1.24 -3.57 10.51
N PHE A 68 2.24 -4.25 11.07
CA PHE A 68 2.58 -5.63 10.71
C PHE A 68 1.41 -6.61 10.89
N ALA A 69 0.58 -6.39 11.90
CA ALA A 69 -0.58 -7.23 12.19
C ALA A 69 -1.61 -7.28 11.04
N VAL A 70 -1.70 -6.23 10.23
CA VAL A 70 -2.68 -6.13 9.13
C VAL A 70 -2.11 -6.46 7.75
N THR A 71 -0.83 -6.83 7.66
CA THR A 71 -0.15 -7.12 6.39
C THR A 71 -0.89 -8.13 5.52
N SER A 72 -1.21 -9.31 6.06
CA SER A 72 -1.87 -10.37 5.28
C SER A 72 -3.32 -10.05 4.91
N PRO A 73 -4.17 -9.53 5.80
CA PRO A 73 -5.49 -9.02 5.41
C PRO A 73 -5.43 -7.96 4.32
N LEU A 74 -4.55 -6.98 4.46
CA LEU A 74 -4.38 -5.91 3.47
C LEU A 74 -3.97 -6.46 2.10
N LEU A 75 -2.95 -7.32 2.03
CA LEU A 75 -2.49 -7.90 0.78
C LEU A 75 -3.57 -8.74 0.09
N ARG A 76 -4.33 -9.56 0.83
CA ARG A 76 -5.47 -10.30 0.28
C ARG A 76 -6.52 -9.35 -0.31
N ARG A 77 -6.75 -8.21 0.32
CA ARG A 77 -7.70 -7.20 -0.15
C ARG A 77 -7.21 -6.49 -1.40
N LEU A 78 -5.95 -6.07 -1.43
CA LEU A 78 -5.34 -5.42 -2.59
C LEU A 78 -5.27 -6.34 -3.82
N LEU A 79 -5.08 -7.65 -3.62
CA LEU A 79 -4.92 -8.65 -4.65
C LEU A 79 -6.22 -9.44 -4.96
N GLN A 80 -7.36 -9.01 -4.42
CA GLN A 80 -8.65 -9.66 -4.74
C GLN A 80 -9.04 -9.47 -6.21
N PRO A 81 -9.78 -10.43 -6.80
CA PRO A 81 -10.30 -10.26 -8.17
C PRO A 81 -11.11 -8.98 -8.32
N GLY A 82 -10.95 -8.29 -9.45
CA GLY A 82 -11.65 -7.04 -9.73
C GLY A 82 -11.07 -5.79 -9.07
N THR A 83 -9.95 -5.90 -8.34
CA THR A 83 -9.23 -4.71 -7.85
C THR A 83 -8.81 -3.81 -9.02
N ARG A 84 -8.89 -2.51 -8.79
CA ARG A 84 -8.41 -1.49 -9.75
C ARG A 84 -7.01 -0.99 -9.38
N MET A 85 -6.31 -1.71 -8.52
CA MET A 85 -4.94 -1.39 -8.15
C MET A 85 -4.01 -1.53 -9.35
N ILE A 86 -3.24 -0.46 -9.64
CA ILE A 86 -2.22 -0.45 -10.68
C ILE A 86 -0.91 -1.00 -10.12
N THR A 87 -0.43 -0.43 -9.01
CA THR A 87 0.81 -0.85 -8.35
C THR A 87 0.67 -0.66 -6.85
N ALA A 88 1.43 -1.43 -6.08
CA ALA A 88 1.61 -1.20 -4.66
C ALA A 88 3.08 -1.34 -4.29
N ASP A 89 3.60 -0.40 -3.50
CA ASP A 89 4.90 -0.43 -2.86
C ASP A 89 4.67 -0.43 -1.34
N LEU A 90 4.98 -1.54 -0.68
CA LEU A 90 4.63 -1.77 0.72
C LEU A 90 5.89 -2.05 1.54
N VAL A 91 6.12 -1.28 2.59
CA VAL A 91 7.14 -1.57 3.58
C VAL A 91 6.61 -2.64 4.53
N LEU A 92 7.22 -3.82 4.51
CA LEU A 92 6.78 -4.99 5.27
C LEU A 92 7.95 -5.60 6.04
N GLN A 93 7.66 -6.41 7.06
CA GLN A 93 8.66 -7.33 7.61
C GLN A 93 9.24 -8.20 6.50
N ASP A 94 10.55 -8.43 6.50
CA ASP A 94 11.24 -9.19 5.44
C ASP A 94 10.65 -10.60 5.26
N ALA A 95 10.31 -11.28 6.35
CA ALA A 95 9.65 -12.59 6.29
C ALA A 95 8.29 -12.53 5.55
N ALA A 96 7.50 -11.50 5.79
CA ALA A 96 6.23 -11.30 5.09
C ALA A 96 6.45 -10.96 3.62
N ALA A 97 7.40 -10.06 3.31
CA ALA A 97 7.74 -9.70 1.95
C ALA A 97 8.21 -10.93 1.14
N ARG A 98 9.07 -11.77 1.72
CA ARG A 98 9.51 -13.04 1.10
C ARG A 98 8.34 -13.97 0.83
N ARG A 99 7.46 -14.18 1.83
CA ARG A 99 6.28 -15.05 1.68
C ARG A 99 5.36 -14.61 0.53
N TRP A 100 5.16 -13.31 0.36
CA TRP A 100 4.26 -12.77 -0.67
C TRP A 100 4.93 -12.59 -2.04
N SER A 101 6.27 -12.67 -2.13
CA SER A 101 7.02 -12.69 -3.39
C SER A 101 7.39 -14.11 -3.86
N ALA A 102 7.12 -15.13 -3.07
CA ALA A 102 7.46 -16.52 -3.38
C ALA A 102 6.56 -17.12 -4.49
N PRO A 103 6.99 -18.15 -5.21
CA PRO A 103 6.20 -18.81 -6.23
C PRO A 103 4.90 -19.45 -5.70
N ASP A 104 4.87 -19.78 -4.42
CA ASP A 104 3.73 -20.37 -3.69
C ASP A 104 3.02 -19.35 -2.78
N ALA A 105 3.16 -18.05 -3.07
CA ALA A 105 2.55 -16.98 -2.29
C ALA A 105 1.05 -17.20 -2.06
N PRO A 106 0.50 -16.75 -0.90
CA PRO A 106 -0.90 -16.95 -0.57
C PRO A 106 -1.86 -16.47 -1.66
N GLY A 107 -2.63 -17.36 -2.27
CA GLY A 107 -3.60 -17.06 -3.32
C GLY A 107 -3.00 -16.74 -4.69
N ILE A 108 -1.74 -17.08 -4.95
CA ILE A 108 -1.02 -16.80 -6.21
C ILE A 108 -1.78 -17.32 -7.45
N GLY A 109 -2.47 -18.44 -7.35
CA GLY A 109 -3.28 -19.01 -8.43
C GLY A 109 -4.41 -18.06 -8.91
N ARG A 110 -4.85 -17.13 -8.06
CA ARG A 110 -5.88 -16.14 -8.38
C ARG A 110 -5.27 -14.86 -8.91
N TRP A 111 -4.40 -14.21 -8.11
CA TRP A 111 -3.85 -12.89 -8.45
C TRP A 111 -2.60 -12.94 -9.34
N GLY A 112 -1.88 -14.04 -9.38
CA GLY A 112 -0.65 -14.21 -10.17
C GLY A 112 -0.86 -14.14 -11.70
N ARG A 113 -2.11 -14.22 -12.17
CA ARG A 113 -2.47 -13.98 -13.58
C ARG A 113 -2.43 -12.50 -13.93
N THR A 114 -2.73 -11.63 -12.97
CA THR A 114 -2.88 -10.18 -13.17
C THR A 114 -1.73 -9.37 -12.60
N HIS A 115 -1.06 -9.88 -11.58
CA HIS A 115 0.00 -9.17 -10.87
C HIS A 115 1.25 -10.03 -10.67
N ARG A 116 2.36 -9.36 -10.41
CA ARG A 116 3.63 -9.94 -9.93
C ARG A 116 4.04 -9.20 -8.68
N ALA A 117 4.58 -9.93 -7.70
CA ALA A 117 5.12 -9.38 -6.48
C ALA A 117 6.62 -9.69 -6.41
N GLY A 118 7.43 -8.75 -5.93
CA GLY A 118 8.86 -8.93 -5.76
C GLY A 118 9.43 -7.95 -4.75
N ILE A 119 10.51 -8.34 -4.08
CA ILE A 119 11.25 -7.46 -3.17
C ILE A 119 12.17 -6.58 -4.02
N VAL A 120 12.05 -5.26 -3.87
CA VAL A 120 12.83 -4.28 -4.67
C VAL A 120 13.85 -3.52 -3.84
N ALA A 121 13.70 -3.47 -2.52
CA ALA A 121 14.65 -2.80 -1.62
C ALA A 121 14.58 -3.39 -0.22
N ARG A 122 15.67 -3.25 0.53
CA ARG A 122 15.68 -3.43 1.99
C ARG A 122 15.62 -2.06 2.66
N VAL A 123 14.88 -1.98 3.77
CA VAL A 123 14.74 -0.74 4.54
C VAL A 123 15.55 -0.90 5.83
N PRO A 124 16.60 -0.06 6.03
CA PRO A 124 17.40 -0.13 7.23
C PRO A 124 16.59 0.27 8.46
N ALA A 125 16.89 -0.31 9.62
CA ALA A 125 16.18 0.01 10.87
C ALA A 125 16.26 1.49 11.24
N THR A 126 17.33 2.18 10.83
CA THR A 126 17.52 3.62 11.03
C THR A 126 16.53 4.50 10.26
N ALA A 127 15.80 3.94 9.28
CA ALA A 127 14.74 4.66 8.58
C ALA A 127 13.43 4.77 9.38
N PHE A 128 13.38 4.17 10.57
CA PHE A 128 12.18 4.18 11.41
C PHE A 128 12.45 4.85 12.77
N ALA A 129 11.42 5.49 13.31
CA ALA A 129 11.43 6.05 14.66
C ALA A 129 10.15 5.61 15.41
N PRO A 130 10.25 4.73 16.40
CA PRO A 130 11.43 3.98 16.85
C PRO A 130 11.84 2.87 15.85
N PRO A 131 13.10 2.42 15.88
CA PRO A 131 13.57 1.38 14.98
C PRO A 131 12.89 0.03 15.31
N PRO A 132 12.46 -0.74 14.28
CA PRO A 132 11.86 -2.05 14.49
C PRO A 132 12.91 -3.08 14.92
N ARG A 133 12.47 -4.11 15.64
CA ARG A 133 13.33 -5.25 16.02
C ARG A 133 13.54 -6.26 14.89
N VAL A 134 12.94 -6.03 13.74
CA VAL A 134 12.95 -6.93 12.58
C VAL A 134 13.39 -6.18 11.34
N THR A 135 14.02 -6.88 10.42
CA THR A 135 14.37 -6.32 9.11
C THR A 135 13.11 -6.07 8.30
N CYS A 136 13.07 -4.94 7.59
CA CYS A 136 11.99 -4.58 6.69
C CYS A 136 12.46 -4.55 5.23
N SER A 137 11.54 -4.81 4.33
CA SER A 137 11.76 -4.77 2.89
C SER A 137 10.58 -4.12 2.18
N VAL A 138 10.85 -3.52 1.02
CA VAL A 138 9.80 -3.01 0.13
C VAL A 138 9.34 -4.15 -0.77
N LEU A 139 8.10 -4.59 -0.58
CA LEU A 139 7.40 -5.47 -1.51
C LEU A 139 6.73 -4.60 -2.57
N GLN A 140 7.14 -4.76 -3.82
CA GLN A 140 6.50 -4.12 -4.95
C GLN A 140 5.56 -5.10 -5.65
N ILE A 141 4.33 -4.66 -5.92
CA ILE A 141 3.32 -5.38 -6.70
C ILE A 141 3.03 -4.58 -7.96
N ARG A 142 3.11 -5.23 -9.12
CA ARG A 142 2.90 -4.65 -10.45
C ARG A 142 2.01 -5.52 -11.30
N PRO A 143 1.39 -4.98 -12.39
CA PRO A 143 0.73 -5.80 -13.38
C PRO A 143 1.67 -6.86 -13.97
N ALA A 144 1.16 -8.05 -14.22
CA ALA A 144 1.87 -9.06 -15.02
C ALA A 144 2.06 -8.54 -16.45
N ARG A 145 3.18 -8.89 -17.11
CA ARG A 145 3.43 -8.52 -18.50
C ARG A 145 2.25 -8.96 -19.38
N GLY A 146 1.72 -8.06 -20.19
CA GLY A 146 0.54 -8.29 -21.02
C GLY A 146 -0.80 -7.99 -20.35
N HIS A 147 -0.83 -7.66 -19.05
CA HIS A 147 -2.04 -7.24 -18.37
C HIS A 147 -1.97 -5.73 -18.08
N THR A 148 -2.14 -4.92 -19.12
CA THR A 148 -2.45 -3.51 -18.94
C THR A 148 -3.87 -3.42 -18.41
N GLY A 149 -4.04 -3.10 -17.13
CA GLY A 149 -5.33 -2.95 -16.44
C GLY A 149 -6.19 -1.77 -16.94
N LEU A 150 -5.99 -1.36 -18.16
CA LEU A 150 -6.73 -0.35 -18.91
C LEU A 150 -7.28 -1.04 -20.18
N SER A 151 -8.33 -1.84 -20.03
CA SER A 151 -9.30 -1.94 -21.12
C SER A 151 -9.94 -0.56 -21.23
N ALA A 152 -9.36 0.29 -22.07
CA ALA A 152 -10.05 1.46 -22.59
C ALA A 152 -11.31 0.94 -23.29
N ARG A 153 -12.46 1.08 -22.64
CA ARG A 153 -13.71 1.07 -23.39
C ARG A 153 -13.64 2.31 -24.30
N ARG A 154 -13.40 2.06 -25.55
CA ARG A 154 -13.76 2.98 -26.63
C ARG A 154 -15.29 2.90 -26.71
N ASP A 155 -15.94 3.97 -26.39
CA ASP A 155 -17.24 4.39 -26.89
C ASP A 155 -17.10 5.82 -27.38
#